data_0c254ae44b6e3bfe4b0f0eb2e3a264e2
#
_entry.id   0c254ae44b6e3bfe4b0f0eb2e3a264e2
#
_cell.length_a   1.000
_cell.length_b   1.000
_cell.length_c   1.000
_cell.angle_alpha   90.00
_cell.angle_beta   90.00
_cell.angle_gamma   90.00
#
_symmetry.space_group_name_H-M   'P 1'
#
loop_
_entity.id
_entity.type
_entity.pdbx_description
1 polymer ?
#
loop_
_entity_poly.entity_id
_entity_poly.type
_entity_poly.pdbx_seq_one_letter_code
_entity_poly.pdbx_strand_id
1 'polypeptide(L)'
;VVIVSGYFDPLHVGHLEYFQMASQLGDKLLVIVNNDEQAKLKKGESFMNEKDRMEIIYALECVDEVLISCDTDASVCKSLELVIQFKPMADLIFAKGGDRNFGEVPEVDVCEKFGIQMVDSLGEKIRSSSEYTGLKQI
;
A
#
# COMPACT_ATOMS: atom_id res chain seq x y z
N VAL A 1 -0.23 13.25 -4.14
CA VAL A 1 0.50 11.98 -4.02
C VAL A 1 -0.38 10.96 -3.33
N VAL A 2 -0.55 9.82 -3.96
CA VAL A 2 -1.31 8.72 -3.37
C VAL A 2 -0.31 7.75 -2.74
N ILE A 3 -0.59 7.32 -1.52
CA ILE A 3 0.25 6.39 -0.77
C ILE A 3 -0.52 5.10 -0.56
N VAL A 4 0.10 3.98 -0.92
CA VAL A 4 -0.45 2.65 -0.62
C VAL A 4 0.60 1.89 0.14
N SER A 5 0.19 0.86 0.88
CA SER A 5 1.13 0.07 1.66
C SER A 5 0.72 -1.38 1.67
N GLY A 6 1.68 -2.26 1.92
CA GLY A 6 1.41 -3.68 2.04
C GLY A 6 2.68 -4.49 2.07
N TYR A 7 2.52 -5.79 2.22
CA TYR A 7 3.64 -6.71 2.26
C TYR A 7 4.07 -7.13 0.86
N PHE A 8 3.11 -7.40 -0.02
CA PHE A 8 3.37 -7.78 -1.42
C PHE A 8 4.35 -8.95 -1.49
N ASP A 9 4.09 -9.98 -0.72
CA ASP A 9 5.02 -11.08 -0.49
C ASP A 9 4.33 -12.43 -0.70
N PRO A 10 4.18 -12.87 -1.95
CA PRO A 10 4.64 -12.24 -3.17
C PRO A 10 3.64 -11.25 -3.75
N LEU A 11 4.11 -10.47 -4.70
CA LEU A 11 3.25 -9.61 -5.49
C LEU A 11 2.40 -10.45 -6.44
N HIS A 12 1.13 -10.09 -6.61
CA HIS A 12 0.28 -10.79 -7.57
C HIS A 12 -0.64 -9.77 -8.26
N VAL A 13 -1.49 -10.28 -9.16
CA VAL A 13 -2.28 -9.41 -10.03
C VAL A 13 -3.28 -8.55 -9.26
N GLY A 14 -3.76 -9.04 -8.12
CA GLY A 14 -4.63 -8.23 -7.26
C GLY A 14 -3.95 -6.99 -6.75
N HIS A 15 -2.66 -7.10 -6.43
CA HIS A 15 -1.87 -5.94 -6.03
C HIS A 15 -1.70 -4.96 -7.18
N LEU A 16 -1.49 -5.48 -8.39
CA LEU A 16 -1.36 -4.62 -9.55
C LEU A 16 -2.62 -3.82 -9.79
N GLU A 17 -3.78 -4.47 -9.70
CA GLU A 17 -5.06 -3.77 -9.85
C GLU A 17 -5.23 -2.69 -8.79
N TYR A 18 -4.85 -2.98 -7.56
CA TYR A 18 -4.90 -2.03 -6.47
C TYR A 18 -4.03 -0.80 -6.79
N PHE A 19 -2.80 -1.04 -7.26
CA PHE A 19 -1.92 0.06 -7.62
C PHE A 19 -2.48 0.88 -8.77
N GLN A 20 -3.03 0.23 -9.78
CA GLN A 20 -3.58 0.93 -10.94
C GLN A 20 -4.76 1.81 -10.54
N MET A 21 -5.62 1.31 -9.67
CA MET A 21 -6.76 2.11 -9.19
C MET A 21 -6.29 3.25 -8.31
N ALA A 22 -5.33 2.99 -7.43
CA ALA A 22 -4.81 4.03 -6.56
C ALA A 22 -4.14 5.14 -7.37
N SER A 23 -3.42 4.78 -8.43
CA SER A 23 -2.71 5.77 -9.22
C SER A 23 -3.65 6.78 -9.88
N GLN A 24 -4.92 6.44 -10.03
CA GLN A 24 -5.90 7.33 -10.63
C GLN A 24 -6.45 8.37 -9.65
N LEU A 25 -6.12 8.25 -8.38
CA LEU A 25 -6.61 9.18 -7.36
C LEU A 25 -5.75 10.44 -7.25
N GLY A 26 -4.60 10.45 -7.87
CA GLY A 26 -3.70 11.60 -7.80
C GLY A 26 -2.69 11.56 -8.93
N ASP A 27 -1.67 12.41 -8.82
CA ASP A 27 -0.68 12.57 -9.89
C ASP A 27 0.54 11.68 -9.73
N LYS A 28 0.79 11.16 -8.53
CA LYS A 28 1.91 10.24 -8.27
C LYS A 28 1.49 9.16 -7.31
N LEU A 29 2.06 7.98 -7.49
CA LEU A 29 1.81 6.84 -6.60
C LEU A 29 3.09 6.47 -5.88
N LEU A 30 3.04 6.49 -4.56
CA LEU A 30 4.13 6.06 -3.69
C LEU A 30 3.69 4.79 -2.97
N VAL A 31 4.50 3.74 -3.06
CA VAL A 31 4.20 2.46 -2.42
C VAL A 31 5.13 2.27 -1.23
N ILE A 32 4.56 2.03 -0.05
CA ILE A 32 5.33 1.67 1.14
C ILE A 32 5.30 0.15 1.25
N VAL A 33 6.47 -0.47 1.21
CA VAL A 33 6.61 -1.92 1.29
C VAL A 33 6.97 -2.26 2.73
N ASN A 34 6.16 -3.09 3.38
CA ASN A 34 6.47 -3.54 4.73
C ASN A 34 7.79 -4.31 4.71
N ASN A 35 8.65 -4.03 5.69
CA ASN A 35 10.01 -4.58 5.69
C ASN A 35 10.00 -6.05 6.14
N ASP A 36 11.18 -6.69 6.03
CA ASP A 36 11.29 -8.12 6.33
C ASP A 36 10.99 -8.42 7.79
N GLU A 37 11.36 -7.54 8.72
CA GLU A 37 11.05 -7.75 10.13
C GLU A 37 9.55 -7.73 10.37
N GLN A 38 8.84 -6.85 9.70
CA GLN A 38 7.38 -6.82 9.80
C GLN A 38 6.76 -8.08 9.19
N ALA A 39 7.32 -8.57 8.10
CA ALA A 39 6.84 -9.81 7.49
C ALA A 39 7.01 -10.98 8.44
N LYS A 40 8.11 -11.01 9.19
CA LYS A 40 8.33 -12.06 10.18
C LYS A 40 7.30 -12.01 11.29
N LEU A 41 6.93 -10.82 11.72
CA LEU A 41 5.89 -10.68 12.74
C LEU A 41 4.56 -11.22 12.27
N LYS A 42 4.24 -11.05 11.00
CA LYS A 42 2.95 -11.44 10.47
C LYS A 42 2.89 -12.92 10.08
N LYS A 43 3.95 -13.42 9.45
CA LYS A 43 3.92 -14.74 8.81
C LYS A 43 5.02 -15.68 9.27
N GLY A 44 5.88 -15.24 10.16
CA GLY A 44 7.01 -16.03 10.61
C GLY A 44 8.26 -15.83 9.78
N GLU A 45 8.13 -15.58 8.50
CA GLU A 45 9.27 -15.27 7.64
C GLU A 45 8.77 -14.61 6.36
N SER A 46 9.67 -13.98 5.63
CA SER A 46 9.31 -13.39 4.35
C SER A 46 9.60 -14.38 3.23
N PHE A 47 8.71 -14.42 2.24
CA PHE A 47 8.90 -15.25 1.06
C PHE A 47 9.93 -14.63 0.12
N MET A 48 9.84 -13.31 -0.08
CA MET A 48 10.81 -12.54 -0.87
C MET A 48 11.35 -11.44 0.01
N ASN A 49 12.66 -11.18 -0.08
CA ASN A 49 13.22 -10.14 0.76
C ASN A 49 12.74 -8.76 0.32
N GLU A 50 12.88 -7.79 1.22
CA GLU A 50 12.29 -6.46 1.00
C GLU A 50 12.90 -5.75 -0.21
N LYS A 51 14.18 -5.97 -0.49
CA LYS A 51 14.83 -5.32 -1.63
C LYS A 51 14.29 -5.84 -2.94
N ASP A 52 14.07 -7.14 -3.04
CA ASP A 52 13.50 -7.74 -4.24
C ASP A 52 12.09 -7.27 -4.45
N ARG A 53 11.29 -7.22 -3.38
CA ARG A 53 9.92 -6.73 -3.48
C ARG A 53 9.87 -5.28 -3.94
N MET A 54 10.75 -4.45 -3.39
CA MET A 54 10.83 -3.05 -3.77
C MET A 54 11.21 -2.92 -5.25
N GLU A 55 12.17 -3.70 -5.71
CA GLU A 55 12.66 -3.61 -7.08
C GLU A 55 11.58 -3.98 -8.08
N ILE A 56 10.83 -5.06 -7.80
CA ILE A 56 9.75 -5.48 -8.67
C ILE A 56 8.65 -4.43 -8.72
N ILE A 57 8.28 -3.89 -7.58
CA ILE A 57 7.22 -2.90 -7.51
C ILE A 57 7.64 -1.61 -8.24
N TYR A 58 8.89 -1.20 -8.07
CA TYR A 58 9.36 0.02 -8.72
C TYR A 58 9.35 -0.12 -10.24
N ALA A 59 9.43 -1.33 -10.77
CA ALA A 59 9.42 -1.56 -12.20
C ALA A 59 8.01 -1.46 -12.80
N LEU A 60 6.97 -1.39 -11.99
CA LEU A 60 5.61 -1.29 -12.50
C LEU A 60 5.36 0.12 -13.02
N GLU A 61 4.68 0.20 -14.16
CA GLU A 61 4.49 1.47 -14.85
C GLU A 61 3.73 2.49 -14.01
N CYS A 62 2.75 2.05 -13.24
CA CYS A 62 1.90 2.95 -12.46
C CYS A 62 2.56 3.44 -11.17
N VAL A 63 3.73 2.92 -10.81
CA VAL A 63 4.40 3.26 -9.55
C VAL A 63 5.48 4.29 -9.81
N ASP A 64 5.44 5.39 -9.07
CA ASP A 64 6.43 6.46 -9.22
C ASP A 64 7.54 6.39 -8.18
N GLU A 65 7.19 5.98 -6.95
CA GLU A 65 8.17 5.94 -5.86
C GLU A 65 7.88 4.73 -4.98
N VAL A 66 8.93 4.18 -4.38
CA VAL A 66 8.80 3.05 -3.45
C VAL A 66 9.63 3.35 -2.22
N LEU A 67 9.08 3.04 -1.06
CA LEU A 67 9.75 3.21 0.22
C LEU A 67 9.62 1.92 1.02
N ILE A 68 10.74 1.40 1.51
CA ILE A 68 10.70 0.29 2.46
C ILE A 68 10.38 0.90 3.82
N SER A 69 9.41 0.32 4.52
CA SER A 69 8.95 0.89 5.78
C SER A 69 10.06 0.91 6.83
N CYS A 70 9.99 1.88 7.71
CA CYS A 70 10.91 1.99 8.84
C CYS A 70 10.26 1.57 10.16
N ASP A 71 9.02 1.09 10.10
CA ASP A 71 8.28 0.70 11.29
C ASP A 71 8.75 -0.64 11.81
N THR A 72 8.52 -0.86 13.11
CA THR A 72 8.89 -2.12 13.76
C THR A 72 7.68 -2.92 14.21
N ASP A 73 6.48 -2.34 14.11
CA ASP A 73 5.24 -3.04 14.39
C ASP A 73 4.52 -3.34 13.06
N ALA A 74 3.28 -3.79 13.14
CA ALA A 74 2.54 -4.18 11.93
C ALA A 74 2.00 -3.00 11.13
N SER A 75 2.19 -1.77 11.61
CA SER A 75 1.67 -0.58 10.95
C SER A 75 2.72 0.08 10.07
N VAL A 76 2.31 1.12 9.33
CA VAL A 76 3.24 1.98 8.61
C VAL A 76 3.14 3.43 9.11
N CYS A 77 2.77 3.60 10.38
CA CYS A 77 2.56 4.93 10.93
C CYS A 77 3.79 5.80 10.87
N LYS A 78 4.96 5.26 11.28
CA LYS A 78 6.20 6.03 11.23
C LYS A 78 6.62 6.32 9.80
N SER A 79 6.38 5.36 8.89
CA SER A 79 6.69 5.57 7.48
C SER A 79 5.85 6.68 6.89
N LEU A 80 4.57 6.77 7.28
CA LEU A 80 3.72 7.87 6.83
C LEU A 80 4.25 9.21 7.32
N GLU A 81 4.67 9.27 8.59
CA GLU A 81 5.26 10.51 9.12
C GLU A 81 6.51 10.90 8.35
N LEU A 82 7.31 9.91 7.96
CA LEU A 82 8.50 10.17 7.18
C LEU A 82 8.15 10.76 5.82
N VAL A 83 7.13 10.23 5.16
CA VAL A 83 6.67 10.77 3.87
C VAL A 83 6.23 12.22 4.02
N ILE A 84 5.53 12.54 5.10
CA ILE A 84 5.09 13.90 5.36
C ILE A 84 6.29 14.83 5.47
N GLN A 85 7.35 14.39 6.14
CA GLN A 85 8.56 15.20 6.29
C GLN A 85 9.25 15.45 4.96
N PHE A 86 9.28 14.45 4.08
CA PHE A 86 9.91 14.59 2.78
C PHE A 86 9.06 15.36 1.78
N LYS A 87 7.75 15.39 1.98
CA LYS A 87 6.83 16.03 1.04
C LYS A 87 5.86 16.96 1.77
N PRO A 88 6.39 17.98 2.46
CA PRO A 88 5.53 18.81 3.33
C PRO A 88 4.51 19.63 2.59
N MET A 89 4.72 19.87 1.29
CA MET A 89 3.81 20.71 0.50
C MET A 89 2.86 19.88 -0.35
N ALA A 90 2.93 18.56 -0.30
CA ALA A 90 2.10 17.71 -1.14
C ALA A 90 0.76 17.44 -0.49
N ASP A 91 -0.28 17.32 -1.31
CA ASP A 91 -1.56 16.79 -0.86
C ASP A 91 -1.44 15.28 -0.86
N LEU A 92 -1.65 14.66 0.29
CA LEU A 92 -1.42 13.24 0.46
C LEU A 92 -2.74 12.51 0.62
N ILE A 93 -2.85 11.36 -0.06
CA ILE A 93 -4.00 10.46 0.04
C ILE A 93 -3.45 9.10 0.43
N PHE A 94 -3.98 8.52 1.51
CA PHE A 94 -3.60 7.16 1.92
C PHE A 94 -4.74 6.24 1.51
N ALA A 95 -4.46 5.32 0.58
CA ALA A 95 -5.48 4.45 0.00
C ALA A 95 -5.28 3.02 0.49
N LYS A 96 -6.35 2.41 0.98
CA LYS A 96 -6.33 1.01 1.39
C LYS A 96 -7.15 0.20 0.40
N GLY A 97 -6.74 -1.03 0.19
CA GLY A 97 -7.43 -1.90 -0.75
C GLY A 97 -8.24 -2.98 -0.07
N GLY A 98 -8.94 -3.75 -0.90
CA GLY A 98 -9.64 -4.92 -0.44
C GLY A 98 -10.80 -4.60 0.49
N ASP A 99 -10.97 -5.45 1.47
CA ASP A 99 -12.09 -5.35 2.41
C ASP A 99 -11.68 -4.69 3.72
N ARG A 100 -10.51 -4.08 3.77
CA ARG A 100 -10.08 -3.39 4.97
C ARG A 100 -10.67 -1.99 5.01
N ASN A 101 -11.05 -1.53 6.19
CA ASN A 101 -11.53 -0.18 6.35
C ASN A 101 -10.71 0.52 7.43
N PHE A 102 -10.76 1.86 7.42
CA PHE A 102 -9.86 2.64 8.27
C PHE A 102 -10.22 2.57 9.75
N GLY A 103 -11.43 2.14 10.08
CA GLY A 103 -11.77 1.97 11.48
C GLY A 103 -10.99 0.88 12.17
N GLU A 104 -10.31 0.04 11.40
CA GLU A 104 -9.62 -1.13 11.93
C GLU A 104 -8.10 -1.05 11.81
N VAL A 105 -7.55 0.09 11.39
CA VAL A 105 -6.10 0.20 11.18
C VAL A 105 -5.54 1.35 11.99
N PRO A 106 -4.32 1.18 12.53
CA PRO A 106 -3.70 2.22 13.37
C PRO A 106 -3.30 3.47 12.60
N GLU A 107 -3.18 3.39 11.28
CA GLU A 107 -2.78 4.54 10.47
C GLU A 107 -3.81 5.66 10.50
N VAL A 108 -5.03 5.38 10.91
CA VAL A 108 -6.08 6.40 10.98
C VAL A 108 -5.65 7.61 11.82
N ASP A 109 -5.04 7.34 12.98
CA ASP A 109 -4.64 8.42 13.87
C ASP A 109 -3.61 9.34 13.22
N VAL A 110 -2.66 8.77 12.50
CA VAL A 110 -1.64 9.56 11.81
C VAL A 110 -2.28 10.38 10.69
N CYS A 111 -3.16 9.77 9.92
CA CYS A 111 -3.83 10.48 8.82
C CYS A 111 -4.66 11.63 9.34
N GLU A 112 -5.39 11.42 10.43
CA GLU A 112 -6.21 12.48 11.01
C GLU A 112 -5.34 13.62 11.56
N LYS A 113 -4.24 13.25 12.21
CA LYS A 113 -3.36 14.26 12.82
C LYS A 113 -2.74 15.17 11.79
N PHE A 114 -2.37 14.62 10.64
CA PHE A 114 -1.64 15.38 9.61
C PHE A 114 -2.48 15.77 8.42
N GLY A 115 -3.77 15.51 8.45
CA GLY A 115 -4.66 15.94 7.37
C GLY A 115 -4.52 15.13 6.10
N ILE A 116 -4.12 13.87 6.19
CA ILE A 116 -4.03 12.99 5.04
C ILE A 116 -5.42 12.45 4.74
N GLN A 117 -5.86 12.59 3.48
CA GLN A 117 -7.14 12.07 3.06
C GLN A 117 -7.07 10.54 3.00
N MET A 118 -8.10 9.85 3.46
CA MET A 118 -8.13 8.40 3.49
C MET A 118 -9.17 7.87 2.53
N VAL A 119 -8.79 6.85 1.74
CA VAL A 119 -9.69 6.16 0.83
C VAL A 119 -9.56 4.66 1.11
N ASP A 120 -10.67 3.98 1.41
CA ASP A 120 -10.62 2.55 1.69
C ASP A 120 -11.42 1.76 0.66
N SER A 121 -11.36 0.43 0.78
CA SER A 121 -12.08 -0.51 -0.08
C SER A 121 -11.74 -0.37 -1.55
N LEU A 122 -10.56 0.14 -1.85
CA LEU A 122 -10.11 0.31 -3.23
C LEU A 122 -9.88 -1.08 -3.83
N GLY A 123 -10.47 -1.32 -4.99
CA GLY A 123 -10.34 -2.61 -5.66
C GLY A 123 -11.37 -3.63 -5.27
N GLU A 124 -12.20 -3.35 -4.32
CA GLU A 124 -13.18 -4.31 -3.85
C GLU A 124 -14.15 -4.73 -4.96
N LYS A 125 -14.61 -3.77 -5.73
CA LYS A 125 -15.56 -4.07 -6.79
C LYS A 125 -14.95 -4.94 -7.87
N ILE A 126 -13.69 -4.77 -8.16
CA ILE A 126 -13.03 -5.59 -9.17
C ILE A 126 -13.03 -7.04 -8.73
N ARG A 127 -12.68 -7.29 -7.48
CA ARG A 127 -12.65 -8.65 -7.00
C ARG A 127 -14.01 -9.28 -6.96
N SER A 128 -15.03 -8.53 -6.60
CA SER A 128 -16.36 -9.08 -6.52
C SER A 128 -16.91 -9.43 -7.90
N SER A 129 -16.45 -8.77 -8.93
CA SER A 129 -16.90 -9.07 -10.26
C SER A 129 -16.13 -10.21 -10.90
N SER A 130 -15.02 -10.52 -10.40
CA SER A 130 -14.18 -11.51 -11.01
C SER A 130 -14.05 -12.70 -10.16
N GLU A 131 -14.65 -12.61 -9.25
CA GLU A 131 -14.32 -13.56 -8.43
C GLU A 131 -13.79 -14.61 -9.16
N TYR A 132 -13.46 -13.97 -9.78
CA TYR A 132 -12.80 -13.99 -10.46
C TYR A 132 -12.33 -14.71 -10.72
N THR A 133 -12.92 -14.77 -10.81
CA THR A 133 -12.42 -15.06 -11.21
C THR A 133 -11.98 -15.65 -11.59
N GLY A 134 -12.26 -15.74 -11.85
CA GLY A 134 -11.85 -15.85 -12.05
C GLY A 134 -11.61 -16.40 -12.42
N LEU A 135 -12.00 -16.31 -12.82
CA LEU A 135 -11.87 -16.20 -13.09
C LEU A 135 -12.16 -16.31 -13.37
N LYS A 136 -12.52 -16.11 -13.55
CA LYS A 136 -12.86 -15.76 -13.84
C LYS A 136 -12.69 -15.30 -14.32
N GLN A 137 -12.76 -15.14 -14.53
CA GLN A 137 -12.59 -14.49 -14.87
C GLN A 137 -11.74 -14.51 -15.31
N ILE A 138 -11.68 -14.74 -15.55
CA ILE A 138 -11.04 -14.54 -15.95
C ILE A 138 -10.71 -14.75 -16.31
#